data_48c6650176ffd35db4cd5e05f72db5ff
#
_entry.id   48c6650176ffd35db4cd5e05f72db5ff
#
_cell.length_a   1.000
_cell.length_b   1.000
_cell.length_c   1.000
_cell.angle_alpha   90.00
_cell.angle_beta   90.00
_cell.angle_gamma   90.00
#
_symmetry.space_group_name_H-M   'P 1'
#
loop_
_entity.id
_entity.type
_entity.pdbx_description
1 polymer ?
#
loop_
_entity_poly.entity_id
_entity_poly.type
_entity_poly.pdbx_seq_one_letter_code
_entity_poly.pdbx_strand_id
1 'polypeptide(L)'
;AEPEFLLTVCKAIEEAGVDRISLPDTVGILRPIGMYNFVKKVREVVDVPLDAHVHNDIGFAVANAFSACDAGVDQIHTTIDGIGERTGIPPLAEVAVALTYLYKSPNDFRLDMLLDLSKLIEDYTEIKPYDSKPIVGSSAYKHKAGTHLAAILKNPAAYEPIPPRAVGNRRRIVFGELAGKTGAAYLMSLLGLEKNDEGAKAVASGLKNLRMGDLIEIPLEDRLEKKIIEDK
;
A
#
# COMPACT_ATOMS: atom_id res chain seq x y z
N ALA A 1 -16.22 -26.16 5.51
CA ALA A 1 -16.84 -26.87 6.66
C ALA A 1 -18.29 -26.39 6.79
N GLU A 2 -19.15 -27.26 7.32
CA GLU A 2 -20.50 -26.88 7.70
C GLU A 2 -20.42 -25.85 8.84
N PRO A 3 -21.14 -24.71 8.76
CA PRO A 3 -21.01 -23.63 9.75
C PRO A 3 -21.31 -24.07 11.18
N GLU A 4 -22.35 -24.89 11.40
CA GLU A 4 -22.72 -25.35 12.72
C GLU A 4 -21.68 -26.29 13.35
N PHE A 5 -21.09 -27.17 12.54
CA PHE A 5 -20.01 -28.02 12.98
C PHE A 5 -18.79 -27.21 13.37
N LEU A 6 -18.44 -26.18 12.57
CA LEU A 6 -17.30 -25.31 12.86
C LEU A 6 -17.49 -24.57 14.20
N LEU A 7 -18.68 -24.04 14.48
CA LEU A 7 -18.98 -23.38 15.77
C LEU A 7 -18.89 -24.38 16.94
N THR A 8 -19.31 -25.62 16.74
CA THR A 8 -19.16 -26.68 17.73
C THR A 8 -17.69 -26.98 18.01
N VAL A 9 -16.85 -27.04 16.97
CA VAL A 9 -15.40 -27.22 17.11
C VAL A 9 -14.77 -26.04 17.85
N CYS A 10 -15.13 -24.80 17.53
CA CYS A 10 -14.60 -23.62 18.22
C CYS A 10 -14.91 -23.67 19.73
N LYS A 11 -16.13 -24.03 20.14
CA LYS A 11 -16.47 -24.21 21.55
C LYS A 11 -15.64 -25.31 22.22
N ALA A 12 -15.54 -26.47 21.60
CA ALA A 12 -14.76 -27.57 22.13
C ALA A 12 -13.26 -27.24 22.31
N ILE A 13 -12.71 -26.45 21.38
CA ILE A 13 -11.33 -25.96 21.45
C ILE A 13 -11.17 -24.99 22.64
N GLU A 14 -12.09 -24.07 22.84
CA GLU A 14 -12.08 -23.15 23.98
C GLU A 14 -12.21 -23.91 25.30
N GLU A 15 -13.16 -24.86 25.40
CA GLU A 15 -13.34 -25.72 26.58
C GLU A 15 -12.08 -26.55 26.90
N ALA A 16 -11.28 -26.90 25.90
CA ALA A 16 -9.99 -27.56 26.05
C ALA A 16 -8.89 -26.64 26.61
N GLY A 17 -9.15 -25.32 26.74
CA GLY A 17 -8.27 -24.35 27.39
C GLY A 17 -7.18 -23.77 26.49
N VAL A 18 -7.48 -23.53 25.21
CA VAL A 18 -6.54 -22.82 24.31
C VAL A 18 -6.47 -21.35 24.65
N ASP A 19 -5.32 -20.74 24.40
CA ASP A 19 -5.11 -19.28 24.60
C ASP A 19 -5.71 -18.44 23.48
N ARG A 20 -5.95 -19.02 22.29
CA ARG A 20 -6.41 -18.31 21.08
C ARG A 20 -6.93 -19.29 20.03
N ILE A 21 -7.85 -18.81 19.20
CA ILE A 21 -8.35 -19.55 18.04
C ILE A 21 -8.01 -18.77 16.76
N SER A 22 -7.32 -19.45 15.82
CA SER A 22 -7.04 -18.92 14.49
C SER A 22 -8.14 -19.30 13.51
N LEU A 23 -8.62 -18.31 12.74
CA LEU A 23 -9.67 -18.46 11.74
C LEU A 23 -9.06 -18.38 10.33
N PRO A 24 -8.76 -19.53 9.67
CA PRO A 24 -8.12 -19.51 8.38
C PRO A 24 -9.13 -19.50 7.22
N ASP A 25 -8.92 -18.58 6.25
CA ASP A 25 -9.40 -18.74 4.88
C ASP A 25 -8.29 -19.36 4.03
N THR A 26 -8.13 -20.67 4.18
CA THR A 26 -7.00 -21.42 3.62
C THR A 26 -6.91 -21.34 2.09
N VAL A 27 -8.03 -21.21 1.40
CA VAL A 27 -8.09 -21.17 -0.07
C VAL A 27 -8.37 -19.77 -0.62
N GLY A 28 -8.44 -18.77 0.26
CA GLY A 28 -8.52 -17.36 -0.12
C GLY A 28 -9.74 -16.96 -0.94
N ILE A 29 -10.92 -17.59 -0.69
CA ILE A 29 -12.12 -17.40 -1.50
C ILE A 29 -13.26 -16.68 -0.78
N LEU A 30 -13.13 -16.37 0.48
CA LEU A 30 -14.15 -15.61 1.20
C LEU A 30 -14.24 -14.19 0.65
N ARG A 31 -15.48 -13.72 0.49
CA ARG A 31 -15.73 -12.29 0.25
C ARG A 31 -15.64 -11.53 1.58
N PRO A 32 -15.33 -10.23 1.59
CA PRO A 32 -15.24 -9.45 2.83
C PRO A 32 -16.45 -9.57 3.75
N ILE A 33 -17.66 -9.49 3.20
CA ILE A 33 -18.89 -9.68 3.99
C ILE A 33 -19.03 -11.11 4.54
N GLY A 34 -18.52 -12.11 3.81
CA GLY A 34 -18.47 -13.50 4.27
C GLY A 34 -17.52 -13.66 5.45
N MET A 35 -16.34 -13.05 5.38
CA MET A 35 -15.36 -13.03 6.47
C MET A 35 -15.93 -12.32 7.71
N TYR A 36 -16.54 -11.16 7.54
CA TYR A 36 -17.21 -10.43 8.62
C TYR A 36 -18.25 -11.30 9.34
N ASN A 37 -19.18 -11.90 8.59
CA ASN A 37 -20.23 -12.73 9.14
C ASN A 37 -19.69 -14.01 9.82
N PHE A 38 -18.62 -14.58 9.24
CA PHE A 38 -17.97 -15.76 9.80
C PHE A 38 -17.37 -15.44 11.19
N VAL A 39 -16.56 -14.39 11.27
CA VAL A 39 -15.96 -13.97 12.55
C VAL A 39 -17.05 -13.62 13.58
N LYS A 40 -18.09 -12.88 13.17
CA LYS A 40 -19.22 -12.55 14.08
C LYS A 40 -19.85 -13.78 14.69
N LYS A 41 -20.15 -14.80 13.89
CA LYS A 41 -20.73 -16.06 14.38
C LYS A 41 -19.82 -16.80 15.34
N VAL A 42 -18.51 -16.83 15.07
CA VAL A 42 -17.55 -17.45 15.98
C VAL A 42 -17.50 -16.65 17.29
N ARG A 43 -17.46 -15.32 17.22
CA ARG A 43 -17.42 -14.47 18.40
C ARG A 43 -18.67 -14.56 19.29
N GLU A 44 -19.83 -14.97 18.74
CA GLU A 44 -21.05 -15.24 19.51
C GLU A 44 -20.94 -16.50 20.41
N VAL A 45 -19.97 -17.36 20.17
CA VAL A 45 -19.87 -18.68 20.83
C VAL A 45 -18.56 -18.92 21.58
N VAL A 46 -17.57 -18.03 21.44
CA VAL A 46 -16.28 -18.09 22.15
C VAL A 46 -15.84 -16.72 22.66
N ASP A 47 -15.15 -16.71 23.80
CA ASP A 47 -14.62 -15.49 24.44
C ASP A 47 -13.09 -15.34 24.26
N VAL A 48 -12.37 -16.42 23.98
CA VAL A 48 -10.91 -16.38 23.77
C VAL A 48 -10.52 -15.47 22.61
N PRO A 49 -9.31 -14.89 22.60
CA PRO A 49 -8.80 -14.10 21.50
C PRO A 49 -8.88 -14.84 20.15
N LEU A 50 -9.29 -14.11 19.11
CA LEU A 50 -9.36 -14.62 17.75
C LEU A 50 -8.29 -13.98 16.88
N ASP A 51 -7.69 -14.76 15.98
CA ASP A 51 -6.88 -14.22 14.91
C ASP A 51 -7.38 -14.63 13.52
N ALA A 52 -7.09 -13.80 12.53
CA ALA A 52 -7.44 -14.06 11.15
C ALA A 52 -6.19 -14.40 10.34
N HIS A 53 -6.23 -15.55 9.64
CA HIS A 53 -5.21 -15.99 8.68
C HIS A 53 -5.84 -16.16 7.30
N VAL A 54 -5.68 -15.17 6.43
CA VAL A 54 -6.42 -15.09 5.17
C VAL A 54 -5.48 -15.09 3.97
N HIS A 55 -5.71 -16.02 3.02
CA HIS A 55 -4.93 -16.09 1.78
C HIS A 55 -5.47 -15.14 0.71
N ASN A 56 -4.64 -14.87 -0.31
CA ASN A 56 -4.86 -13.83 -1.31
C ASN A 56 -5.19 -14.36 -2.71
N ASP A 57 -5.72 -15.57 -2.82
CA ASP A 57 -5.88 -16.28 -4.10
C ASP A 57 -6.71 -15.51 -5.14
N ILE A 58 -7.66 -14.70 -4.71
CA ILE A 58 -8.45 -13.82 -5.57
C ILE A 58 -8.29 -12.33 -5.24
N GLY A 59 -7.24 -11.95 -4.50
CA GLY A 59 -6.90 -10.56 -4.22
C GLY A 59 -7.66 -9.92 -3.05
N PHE A 60 -8.33 -10.68 -2.19
CA PHE A 60 -9.14 -10.13 -1.09
C PHE A 60 -8.45 -10.19 0.29
N ALA A 61 -7.21 -10.61 0.39
CA ALA A 61 -6.56 -10.83 1.68
C ALA A 61 -6.62 -9.60 2.60
N VAL A 62 -6.21 -8.41 2.11
CA VAL A 62 -6.24 -7.18 2.91
C VAL A 62 -7.67 -6.79 3.28
N ALA A 63 -8.61 -6.88 2.34
CA ALA A 63 -10.01 -6.57 2.59
C ALA A 63 -10.65 -7.53 3.60
N ASN A 64 -10.32 -8.83 3.52
CA ASN A 64 -10.79 -9.83 4.46
C ASN A 64 -10.18 -9.63 5.85
N ALA A 65 -8.89 -9.29 5.93
CA ALA A 65 -8.22 -8.98 7.19
C ALA A 65 -8.93 -7.83 7.93
N PHE A 66 -9.27 -6.75 7.23
CA PHE A 66 -10.00 -5.63 7.86
C PHE A 66 -11.46 -5.97 8.14
N SER A 67 -12.13 -6.76 7.29
CA SER A 67 -13.47 -7.28 7.61
C SER A 67 -13.48 -8.15 8.87
N ALA A 68 -12.42 -8.91 9.10
CA ALA A 68 -12.24 -9.66 10.34
C ALA A 68 -12.01 -8.73 11.55
N CYS A 69 -11.19 -7.68 11.40
CA CYS A 69 -11.03 -6.64 12.43
C CYS A 69 -12.36 -6.00 12.82
N ASP A 70 -13.13 -5.55 11.82
CA ASP A 70 -14.43 -4.92 12.03
C ASP A 70 -15.43 -5.88 12.72
N ALA A 71 -15.24 -7.18 12.53
CA ALA A 71 -16.04 -8.23 13.17
C ALA A 71 -15.56 -8.62 14.57
N GLY A 72 -14.34 -8.23 14.97
CA GLY A 72 -13.84 -8.41 16.33
C GLY A 72 -12.75 -9.46 16.48
N VAL A 73 -11.88 -9.67 15.48
CA VAL A 73 -10.61 -10.39 15.71
C VAL A 73 -9.62 -9.49 16.44
N ASP A 74 -8.77 -10.10 17.24
CA ASP A 74 -7.77 -9.42 18.07
C ASP A 74 -6.42 -9.30 17.33
N GLN A 75 -6.19 -10.13 16.32
CA GLN A 75 -4.94 -10.20 15.59
C GLN A 75 -5.14 -10.54 14.11
N ILE A 76 -4.29 -9.99 13.25
CA ILE A 76 -4.17 -10.32 11.84
C ILE A 76 -2.80 -10.91 11.56
N HIS A 77 -2.74 -12.02 10.85
CA HIS A 77 -1.49 -12.55 10.33
C HIS A 77 -1.07 -11.82 9.07
N THR A 78 0.17 -11.38 9.03
CA THR A 78 0.76 -10.66 7.90
C THR A 78 2.15 -11.20 7.58
N THR A 79 2.59 -11.00 6.35
CA THR A 79 3.99 -11.21 5.98
C THR A 79 4.55 -9.98 5.27
N ILE A 80 5.87 -9.87 5.24
CA ILE A 80 6.50 -8.79 4.48
C ILE A 80 6.23 -9.06 3.00
N ASP A 81 5.79 -8.04 2.30
CA ASP A 81 5.38 -8.09 0.89
C ASP A 81 4.28 -9.09 0.55
N GLY A 82 3.63 -9.67 1.55
CA GLY A 82 2.59 -10.66 1.36
C GLY A 82 3.11 -12.02 0.88
N ILE A 83 4.42 -12.29 1.04
CA ILE A 83 5.02 -13.57 0.66
C ILE A 83 4.39 -14.68 1.49
N GLY A 84 4.04 -15.78 0.84
CA GLY A 84 3.44 -16.95 1.49
C GLY A 84 3.01 -18.00 0.48
N GLU A 85 2.34 -19.02 0.98
CA GLU A 85 1.84 -20.12 0.16
C GLU A 85 0.95 -19.63 -0.98
N ARG A 86 1.16 -20.10 -2.21
CA ARG A 86 0.50 -19.69 -3.46
C ARG A 86 0.62 -18.18 -3.74
N THR A 87 -0.40 -17.43 -3.39
CA THR A 87 -0.49 -15.97 -3.60
C THR A 87 -0.24 -15.15 -2.32
N GLY A 88 0.12 -15.85 -1.23
CA GLY A 88 0.48 -15.27 0.04
C GLY A 88 -0.71 -14.83 0.90
N ILE A 89 -0.43 -13.97 1.87
CA ILE A 89 -1.37 -13.44 2.88
C ILE A 89 -1.26 -11.89 2.93
N PRO A 90 -2.03 -11.17 3.77
CA PRO A 90 -1.98 -9.70 3.80
C PRO A 90 -0.56 -9.15 3.99
N PRO A 91 -0.10 -8.23 3.13
CA PRO A 91 1.19 -7.60 3.31
C PRO A 91 1.23 -6.70 4.55
N LEU A 92 2.29 -6.82 5.35
CA LEU A 92 2.48 -6.01 6.56
C LEU A 92 2.38 -4.50 6.27
N ALA A 93 2.99 -4.02 5.19
CA ALA A 93 3.01 -2.60 4.86
C ALA A 93 1.60 -2.04 4.67
N GLU A 94 0.73 -2.75 3.95
CA GLU A 94 -0.64 -2.33 3.67
C GLU A 94 -1.49 -2.36 4.95
N VAL A 95 -1.34 -3.40 5.77
CA VAL A 95 -2.07 -3.54 7.04
C VAL A 95 -1.63 -2.49 8.07
N ALA A 96 -0.33 -2.32 8.30
CA ALA A 96 0.20 -1.36 9.27
C ALA A 96 -0.19 0.08 8.92
N VAL A 97 -0.09 0.45 7.62
CA VAL A 97 -0.49 1.77 7.14
C VAL A 97 -2.00 1.99 7.31
N ALA A 98 -2.84 1.01 6.98
CA ALA A 98 -4.28 1.14 7.14
C ALA A 98 -4.69 1.22 8.62
N LEU A 99 -4.11 0.42 9.50
CA LEU A 99 -4.35 0.50 10.95
C LEU A 99 -4.00 1.91 11.48
N THR A 100 -2.90 2.49 11.03
CA THR A 100 -2.45 3.81 11.50
C THR A 100 -3.29 4.94 10.92
N TYR A 101 -3.52 4.98 9.60
CA TYR A 101 -4.11 6.14 8.93
C TYR A 101 -5.62 6.06 8.80
N LEU A 102 -6.20 4.88 8.60
CA LEU A 102 -7.64 4.70 8.39
C LEU A 102 -8.37 4.34 9.70
N TYR A 103 -7.84 3.37 10.43
CA TYR A 103 -8.43 2.93 11.70
C TYR A 103 -7.99 3.79 12.89
N LYS A 104 -6.90 4.56 12.73
CA LYS A 104 -6.32 5.38 13.82
C LYS A 104 -6.11 4.57 15.10
N SER A 105 -5.79 3.30 14.92
CA SER A 105 -5.50 2.38 16.02
C SER A 105 -4.21 2.79 16.71
N PRO A 106 -4.17 2.88 18.04
CA PRO A 106 -2.92 3.10 18.78
C PRO A 106 -1.92 1.99 18.44
N ASN A 107 -0.74 2.39 17.98
CA ASN A 107 0.33 1.44 17.64
C ASN A 107 1.70 2.14 17.63
N ASP A 108 2.76 1.36 17.70
CA ASP A 108 4.15 1.81 17.66
C ASP A 108 4.86 1.38 16.36
N PHE A 109 4.14 1.21 15.27
CA PHE A 109 4.73 0.81 14.00
C PHE A 109 5.72 1.84 13.48
N ARG A 110 6.93 1.40 13.18
CA ARG A 110 7.95 2.16 12.47
C ARG A 110 7.67 2.11 10.97
N LEU A 111 6.62 2.82 10.56
CA LEU A 111 6.19 2.84 9.15
C LEU A 111 7.29 3.35 8.21
N ASP A 112 8.15 4.24 8.70
CA ASP A 112 9.31 4.77 7.99
C ASP A 112 10.34 3.70 7.58
N MET A 113 10.27 2.50 8.17
CA MET A 113 11.14 1.36 7.86
C MET A 113 10.52 0.35 6.86
N LEU A 114 9.27 0.54 6.42
CA LEU A 114 8.57 -0.45 5.60
C LEU A 114 9.28 -0.74 4.26
N LEU A 115 9.80 0.29 3.59
CA LEU A 115 10.53 0.09 2.34
C LEU A 115 11.86 -0.64 2.56
N ASP A 116 12.58 -0.32 3.64
CA ASP A 116 13.85 -0.98 3.94
C ASP A 116 13.63 -2.44 4.36
N LEU A 117 12.53 -2.72 5.06
CA LEU A 117 12.13 -4.08 5.40
C LEU A 117 11.78 -4.90 4.15
N SER A 118 11.06 -4.30 3.18
CA SER A 118 10.78 -4.92 1.89
C SER A 118 12.05 -5.26 1.12
N LYS A 119 13.01 -4.32 1.05
CA LYS A 119 14.33 -4.57 0.43
C LYS A 119 15.12 -5.67 1.12
N LEU A 120 15.12 -5.67 2.46
CA LEU A 120 15.79 -6.71 3.22
C LEU A 120 15.27 -8.11 2.85
N ILE A 121 13.96 -8.26 2.73
CA ILE A 121 13.35 -9.53 2.33
C ILE A 121 13.64 -9.87 0.86
N GLU A 122 13.64 -8.89 -0.05
CA GLU A 122 14.07 -9.10 -1.44
C GLU A 122 15.51 -9.64 -1.49
N ASP A 123 16.43 -9.06 -0.70
CA ASP A 123 17.83 -9.49 -0.65
C ASP A 123 17.99 -10.94 -0.14
N TYR A 124 17.17 -11.38 0.81
CA TYR A 124 17.24 -12.74 1.36
C TYR A 124 16.51 -13.79 0.52
N THR A 125 15.41 -13.42 -0.12
CA THR A 125 14.53 -14.37 -0.80
C THR A 125 14.65 -14.34 -2.32
N GLU A 126 15.31 -13.29 -2.86
CA GLU A 126 15.35 -12.98 -4.30
C GLU A 126 13.95 -12.74 -4.92
N ILE A 127 12.92 -12.62 -4.07
CA ILE A 127 11.55 -12.33 -4.50
C ILE A 127 11.33 -10.82 -4.47
N LYS A 128 11.30 -10.21 -5.64
CA LYS A 128 11.06 -8.78 -5.79
C LYS A 128 9.57 -8.45 -5.77
N PRO A 129 9.13 -7.46 -4.99
CA PRO A 129 7.77 -6.96 -5.08
C PRO A 129 7.51 -6.36 -6.46
N TYR A 130 6.32 -6.54 -7.02
CA TYR A 130 5.95 -5.95 -8.31
C TYR A 130 5.90 -4.42 -8.24
N ASP A 131 6.21 -3.75 -9.34
CA ASP A 131 6.41 -2.29 -9.36
C ASP A 131 5.23 -1.47 -8.85
N SER A 132 3.99 -1.88 -9.13
CA SER A 132 2.77 -1.21 -8.68
C SER A 132 2.25 -1.71 -7.32
N LYS A 133 3.07 -2.43 -6.54
CA LYS A 133 2.67 -2.87 -5.21
C LYS A 133 2.38 -1.65 -4.33
N PRO A 134 1.26 -1.64 -3.57
CA PRO A 134 0.97 -0.56 -2.65
C PRO A 134 2.12 -0.30 -1.67
N ILE A 135 2.32 0.94 -1.28
CA ILE A 135 3.26 1.43 -0.28
C ILE A 135 4.74 1.26 -0.66
N VAL A 136 5.21 0.03 -0.91
CA VAL A 136 6.64 -0.30 -1.10
C VAL A 136 7.06 -0.43 -2.56
N GLY A 137 6.12 -0.60 -3.48
CA GLY A 137 6.42 -0.79 -4.90
C GLY A 137 7.19 0.38 -5.51
N SER A 138 8.03 0.09 -6.50
CA SER A 138 8.86 1.10 -7.16
C SER A 138 8.05 2.20 -7.84
N SER A 139 6.79 1.96 -8.16
CA SER A 139 5.86 2.91 -8.79
C SER A 139 4.84 3.54 -7.85
N ALA A 140 4.80 3.15 -6.57
CA ALA A 140 3.77 3.57 -5.62
C ALA A 140 3.61 5.10 -5.48
N TYR A 141 4.72 5.85 -5.61
CA TYR A 141 4.75 7.31 -5.50
C TYR A 141 5.36 7.97 -6.76
N LYS A 142 5.15 7.36 -7.92
CA LYS A 142 5.55 7.94 -9.21
C LYS A 142 4.39 8.68 -9.86
N HIS A 143 4.63 9.91 -10.27
CA HIS A 143 3.65 10.74 -10.96
C HIS A 143 4.12 11.05 -12.39
N LYS A 144 3.33 10.65 -13.39
CA LYS A 144 3.67 10.78 -14.82
C LYS A 144 2.80 11.79 -15.55
N ALA A 145 1.51 11.89 -15.21
CA ALA A 145 0.56 12.75 -15.92
C ALA A 145 0.71 14.23 -15.54
N GLY A 146 0.63 15.12 -16.52
CA GLY A 146 0.78 16.57 -16.30
C GLY A 146 -0.24 17.17 -15.33
N THR A 147 -1.48 16.66 -15.30
CA THR A 147 -2.52 17.08 -14.33
C THR A 147 -2.16 16.66 -12.91
N HIS A 148 -1.66 15.44 -12.70
CA HIS A 148 -1.19 14.97 -11.41
C HIS A 148 -0.01 15.81 -10.93
N LEU A 149 0.97 16.04 -11.82
CA LEU A 149 2.12 16.87 -11.51
C LEU A 149 1.71 18.28 -11.09
N ALA A 150 0.81 18.94 -11.84
CA ALA A 150 0.34 20.27 -11.50
C ALA A 150 -0.34 20.33 -10.12
N ALA A 151 -1.09 19.31 -9.75
CA ALA A 151 -1.73 19.22 -8.44
C ALA A 151 -0.72 18.93 -7.31
N ILE A 152 0.20 17.98 -7.50
CA ILE A 152 1.25 17.64 -6.54
C ILE A 152 2.16 18.85 -6.26
N LEU A 153 2.50 19.65 -7.28
CA LEU A 153 3.32 20.86 -7.11
C LEU A 153 2.61 21.95 -6.29
N LYS A 154 1.28 21.94 -6.22
CA LYS A 154 0.48 22.84 -5.39
C LYS A 154 0.23 22.27 -4.00
N ASN A 155 -0.21 21.03 -3.96
CA ASN A 155 -0.55 20.33 -2.72
C ASN A 155 -0.36 18.83 -2.93
N PRO A 156 0.71 18.23 -2.39
CA PRO A 156 0.95 16.78 -2.50
C PRO A 156 -0.22 15.92 -2.00
N ALA A 157 -0.90 16.35 -0.94
CA ALA A 157 -2.02 15.60 -0.36
C ALA A 157 -3.21 15.39 -1.33
N ALA A 158 -3.25 16.12 -2.46
CA ALA A 158 -4.29 15.91 -3.47
C ALA A 158 -4.22 14.52 -4.13
N TYR A 159 -3.05 13.89 -4.17
CA TYR A 159 -2.83 12.56 -4.77
C TYR A 159 -2.04 11.62 -3.86
N GLU A 160 -1.54 12.10 -2.74
CA GLU A 160 -0.77 11.32 -1.76
C GLU A 160 -1.43 11.45 -0.38
N PRO A 161 -2.48 10.66 -0.11
CA PRO A 161 -3.16 10.69 1.20
C PRO A 161 -2.21 10.24 2.33
N ILE A 162 -1.18 9.49 1.98
CA ILE A 162 -0.11 9.04 2.88
C ILE A 162 1.19 9.61 2.34
N PRO A 163 1.90 10.46 3.08
CA PRO A 163 3.17 11.02 2.63
C PRO A 163 4.20 9.90 2.39
N PRO A 164 4.92 9.89 1.26
CA PRO A 164 5.89 8.83 0.96
C PRO A 164 6.95 8.64 2.04
N ARG A 165 7.45 9.73 2.64
CA ARG A 165 8.44 9.68 3.72
C ARG A 165 7.93 8.97 4.98
N ALA A 166 6.63 9.06 5.26
CA ALA A 166 6.04 8.39 6.42
C ALA A 166 6.16 6.86 6.34
N VAL A 167 6.38 6.32 5.14
CA VAL A 167 6.52 4.89 4.88
C VAL A 167 7.92 4.50 4.34
N GLY A 168 8.89 5.40 4.48
CA GLY A 168 10.26 5.21 3.99
C GLY A 168 10.42 5.31 2.47
N ASN A 169 9.36 5.65 1.74
CA ASN A 169 9.39 5.78 0.28
C ASN A 169 9.67 7.24 -0.15
N ARG A 170 9.74 7.48 -1.46
CA ARG A 170 10.07 8.76 -2.06
C ARG A 170 9.13 9.12 -3.20
N ARG A 171 8.76 10.40 -3.27
CA ARG A 171 8.05 10.93 -4.42
C ARG A 171 8.98 11.06 -5.61
N ARG A 172 8.50 10.64 -6.78
CA ARG A 172 9.25 10.72 -8.04
C ARG A 172 8.36 11.24 -9.15
N ILE A 173 8.94 12.10 -10.00
CA ILE A 173 8.28 12.54 -11.22
C ILE A 173 8.93 11.81 -12.39
N VAL A 174 8.08 11.26 -13.24
CA VAL A 174 8.48 10.54 -14.44
C VAL A 174 8.08 11.37 -15.64
N PHE A 175 9.07 11.76 -16.44
CA PHE A 175 8.87 12.46 -17.71
C PHE A 175 8.95 11.46 -18.85
N GLY A 176 8.00 11.50 -19.75
CA GLY A 176 7.93 10.64 -20.93
C GLY A 176 6.77 11.06 -21.82
N GLU A 177 6.27 10.16 -22.63
CA GLU A 177 5.24 10.41 -23.65
C GLU A 177 3.96 11.13 -23.16
N LEU A 178 3.59 10.95 -21.87
CA LEU A 178 2.45 11.60 -21.25
C LEU A 178 2.79 12.95 -20.61
N ALA A 179 4.04 13.40 -20.71
CA ALA A 179 4.43 14.70 -20.20
C ALA A 179 3.89 15.81 -21.14
N GLY A 180 2.83 16.45 -20.69
CA GLY A 180 2.29 17.64 -21.37
C GLY A 180 3.14 18.90 -21.12
N LYS A 181 2.66 20.04 -21.62
CA LYS A 181 3.32 21.35 -21.51
C LYS A 181 3.72 21.70 -20.06
N THR A 182 2.86 21.41 -19.06
CA THR A 182 3.15 21.65 -17.64
C THR A 182 4.35 20.82 -17.16
N GLY A 183 4.43 19.53 -17.53
CA GLY A 183 5.56 18.67 -17.21
C GLY A 183 6.85 19.15 -17.87
N ALA A 184 6.81 19.51 -19.14
CA ALA A 184 7.94 20.05 -19.88
C ALA A 184 8.46 21.37 -19.29
N ALA A 185 7.58 22.32 -18.96
CA ALA A 185 7.94 23.57 -18.31
C ALA A 185 8.58 23.34 -16.93
N TYR A 186 8.09 22.34 -16.19
CA TYR A 186 8.68 21.97 -14.91
C TYR A 186 10.07 21.35 -15.09
N LEU A 187 10.23 20.43 -16.04
CA LEU A 187 11.55 19.86 -16.37
C LEU A 187 12.56 20.94 -16.77
N MET A 188 12.15 21.91 -17.61
CA MET A 188 12.97 23.07 -17.96
C MET A 188 13.44 23.83 -16.71
N SER A 189 12.53 24.06 -15.74
CA SER A 189 12.91 24.74 -14.50
C SER A 189 13.90 23.96 -13.65
N LEU A 190 13.82 22.62 -13.63
CA LEU A 190 14.77 21.77 -12.92
C LEU A 190 16.18 21.82 -13.57
N LEU A 191 16.21 21.99 -14.87
CA LEU A 191 17.46 22.13 -15.65
C LEU A 191 18.00 23.57 -15.68
N GLY A 192 17.34 24.52 -15.02
CA GLY A 192 17.76 25.94 -15.01
C GLY A 192 17.48 26.67 -16.32
N LEU A 193 16.64 26.10 -17.20
CA LEU A 193 16.27 26.71 -18.47
C LEU A 193 15.14 27.73 -18.30
N GLU A 194 15.16 28.79 -19.12
CA GLU A 194 14.09 29.79 -19.13
C GLU A 194 12.76 29.17 -19.56
N LYS A 195 11.70 29.46 -18.76
CA LYS A 195 10.36 28.96 -19.04
C LYS A 195 9.70 29.83 -20.10
N ASN A 196 9.56 29.32 -21.31
CA ASN A 196 8.76 29.92 -22.36
C ASN A 196 7.90 28.86 -23.06
N ASP A 197 6.85 29.33 -23.72
CA ASP A 197 5.84 28.47 -24.35
C ASP A 197 6.39 27.63 -25.50
N GLU A 198 7.33 28.15 -26.27
CA GLU A 198 7.94 27.45 -27.40
C GLU A 198 8.88 26.35 -26.93
N GLY A 199 9.74 26.65 -25.96
CA GLY A 199 10.62 25.66 -25.34
C GLY A 199 9.85 24.55 -24.66
N ALA A 200 8.77 24.87 -23.91
CA ALA A 200 7.94 23.86 -23.29
C ALA A 200 7.23 22.96 -24.31
N LYS A 201 6.79 23.48 -25.45
CA LYS A 201 6.23 22.66 -26.56
C LYS A 201 7.30 21.79 -27.21
N ALA A 202 8.50 22.32 -27.44
CA ALA A 202 9.61 21.57 -28.01
C ALA A 202 10.04 20.40 -27.10
N VAL A 203 10.24 20.69 -25.81
CA VAL A 203 10.56 19.66 -24.79
C VAL A 203 9.45 18.62 -24.70
N ALA A 204 8.18 19.04 -24.63
CA ALA A 204 7.06 18.08 -24.59
C ALA A 204 7.00 17.20 -25.85
N SER A 205 7.33 17.74 -27.03
CA SER A 205 7.42 16.96 -28.27
C SER A 205 8.57 15.97 -28.22
N GLY A 206 9.73 16.36 -27.70
CA GLY A 206 10.88 15.47 -27.51
C GLY A 206 10.56 14.33 -26.54
N LEU A 207 9.92 14.63 -25.43
CA LEU A 207 9.53 13.62 -24.42
C LEU A 207 8.54 12.58 -24.96
N LYS A 208 7.68 12.93 -25.94
CA LYS A 208 6.77 11.98 -26.60
C LYS A 208 7.48 10.90 -27.41
N ASN A 209 8.71 11.16 -27.82
CA ASN A 209 9.51 10.21 -28.60
C ASN A 209 10.33 9.26 -27.71
N LEU A 210 10.31 9.44 -26.38
CA LEU A 210 10.99 8.55 -25.45
C LEU A 210 10.29 7.19 -25.42
N ARG A 211 11.07 6.11 -25.49
CA ARG A 211 10.57 4.74 -25.30
C ARG A 211 10.40 4.45 -23.80
N MET A 212 9.65 3.41 -23.45
CA MET A 212 9.41 3.05 -22.04
C MET A 212 10.69 2.83 -21.21
N GLY A 213 11.82 2.50 -21.83
CA GLY A 213 13.13 2.35 -21.16
C GLY A 213 13.91 3.66 -20.94
N ASP A 214 13.52 4.76 -21.63
CA ASP A 214 14.26 6.01 -21.66
C ASP A 214 13.63 7.11 -20.80
N LEU A 215 12.78 6.72 -19.81
CA LEU A 215 12.06 7.67 -18.97
C LEU A 215 13.02 8.42 -18.04
N ILE A 216 12.85 9.75 -17.96
CA ILE A 216 13.57 10.58 -17.01
C ILE A 216 12.82 10.55 -15.68
N GLU A 217 13.48 10.02 -14.65
CA GLU A 217 12.94 9.95 -13.28
C GLU A 217 13.71 10.89 -12.37
N ILE A 218 13.00 11.81 -11.69
CA ILE A 218 13.62 12.80 -10.80
C ILE A 218 12.97 12.71 -9.42
N PRO A 219 13.78 12.54 -8.35
CA PRO A 219 13.29 12.67 -6.97
C PRO A 219 12.84 14.11 -6.70
N LEU A 220 11.74 14.28 -6.00
CA LEU A 220 11.13 15.59 -5.77
C LEU A 220 11.18 16.04 -4.29
N GLU A 221 12.07 15.51 -3.49
CA GLU A 221 11.95 15.59 -2.04
C GLU A 221 12.25 16.93 -1.40
N ASP A 222 13.27 17.66 -1.86
CA ASP A 222 13.82 18.75 -1.04
C ASP A 222 13.29 20.15 -1.35
N ARG A 223 12.65 20.36 -2.50
CA ARG A 223 12.22 21.70 -2.94
C ARG A 223 10.76 22.02 -2.64
N LEU A 224 9.88 21.02 -2.62
CA LEU A 224 8.44 21.23 -2.34
C LEU A 224 8.15 21.41 -0.85
N GLU A 225 8.85 20.70 0.01
CA GLU A 225 8.64 20.82 1.46
C GLU A 225 9.12 22.16 1.99
N LYS A 226 10.23 22.71 1.48
CA LYS A 226 10.67 24.05 1.83
C LYS A 226 9.64 25.12 1.45
N LYS A 227 9.03 24.99 0.27
CA LYS A 227 8.03 25.94 -0.21
C LYS A 227 6.72 25.89 0.58
N ILE A 228 6.29 24.68 1.02
CA ILE A 228 5.08 24.51 1.87
C ILE A 228 5.31 25.05 3.29
N ILE A 229 6.54 25.05 3.77
CA ILE A 229 6.91 25.61 5.09
C ILE A 229 7.02 27.12 5.02
N GLU A 230 7.49 27.69 3.90
CA GLU A 230 7.64 29.13 3.70
C GLU A 230 6.29 29.82 3.38
N ASP A 231 5.31 29.10 2.83
CA ASP A 231 3.96 29.63 2.51
C ASP A 231 2.95 29.43 3.69
N LYS A 232 3.39 28.99 4.88
CA LYS A 232 2.63 28.90 6.13
C LYS A 232 3.12 29.91 7.16
#